data_87bd8cdfe2e503161ebae9d5f21c3993
#
_entry.id   87bd8cdfe2e503161ebae9d5f21c3993
#
_cell.length_a   1.000
_cell.length_b   1.000
_cell.length_c   1.000
_cell.angle_alpha   90.00
_cell.angle_beta   90.00
_cell.angle_gamma   90.00
#
_symmetry.space_group_name_H-M   'P 1'
#
loop_
_entity.id
_entity.type
_entity.pdbx_description
1 polymer ?
#
loop_
_entity_poly.entity_id
_entity_poly.type
_entity_poly.pdbx_seq_one_letter_code
_entity_poly.pdbx_strand_id
1 'polypeptide(L)'
;MEDVLVYLEKLLQGKARALVITGPIGAGKTRTIARLAARLRSAGGKVGGVISPRVLEGGATVGYLVCDVSTGEQQPLCSISPPGIKFRGYHFSPEGIAFANRALTRAADEAQIVVIDEVGPLELSGGGFAPGVMAVRKARVPLILSVRPGLVGRVSDWLELPRATPIVRIAP
;
A
#
# COMPACT_ATOMS: atom_id res chain seq x y z
N MET A 1 16.30 -3.26 -10.51
CA MET A 1 15.10 -2.77 -11.22
C MET A 1 14.59 -3.76 -12.28
N GLU A 2 15.46 -4.51 -12.96
CA GLU A 2 15.07 -5.61 -13.86
C GLU A 2 14.23 -6.68 -13.17
N ASP A 3 14.62 -7.10 -11.97
CA ASP A 3 13.88 -8.12 -11.20
C ASP A 3 12.41 -7.71 -10.94
N VAL A 4 12.16 -6.44 -10.68
CA VAL A 4 10.79 -5.94 -10.42
C VAL A 4 9.90 -6.06 -11.66
N LEU A 5 10.45 -5.84 -12.85
CA LEU A 5 9.70 -5.92 -14.10
C LEU A 5 9.27 -7.35 -14.41
N VAL A 6 10.16 -8.32 -14.18
CA VAL A 6 9.84 -9.75 -14.32
C VAL A 6 8.69 -10.16 -13.39
N TYR A 7 8.68 -9.61 -12.18
CA TYR A 7 7.58 -9.90 -11.23
C TYR A 7 6.26 -9.22 -11.61
N LEU A 8 6.31 -8.01 -12.20
CA LEU A 8 5.11 -7.36 -12.73
C LEU A 8 4.46 -8.18 -13.85
N GLU A 9 5.28 -8.72 -14.75
CA GLU A 9 4.77 -9.61 -15.80
C GLU A 9 4.11 -10.86 -15.22
N LYS A 10 4.71 -11.47 -14.20
CA LYS A 10 4.11 -12.62 -13.51
C LYS A 10 2.78 -12.26 -12.83
N LEU A 11 2.65 -11.08 -12.23
CA LEU A 11 1.39 -10.60 -11.67
C LEU A 11 0.33 -10.42 -12.75
N LEU A 12 0.67 -9.75 -13.86
CA LEU A 12 -0.24 -9.55 -15.00
C LEU A 12 -0.68 -10.85 -15.66
N GLN A 13 0.20 -11.85 -15.66
CA GLN A 13 -0.09 -13.20 -16.23
C GLN A 13 -0.81 -14.13 -15.23
N GLY A 14 -1.14 -13.65 -14.02
CA GLY A 14 -1.72 -14.48 -12.96
C GLY A 14 -0.78 -15.55 -12.39
N LYS A 15 0.51 -15.51 -12.72
CA LYS A 15 1.54 -16.44 -12.24
C LYS A 15 2.08 -16.10 -10.85
N ALA A 16 1.77 -14.91 -10.35
CA ALA A 16 2.07 -14.47 -8.99
C ALA A 16 0.84 -13.79 -8.38
N ARG A 17 0.67 -13.97 -7.07
CA ARG A 17 -0.43 -13.37 -6.30
C ARG A 17 -0.08 -12.02 -5.71
N ALA A 18 1.18 -11.82 -5.40
CA ALA A 18 1.64 -10.60 -4.78
C ALA A 18 3.12 -10.32 -5.08
N LEU A 19 3.50 -9.06 -4.92
CA LEU A 19 4.86 -8.57 -4.87
C LEU A 19 5.01 -7.74 -3.59
N VAL A 20 5.90 -8.14 -2.71
CA VAL A 20 6.21 -7.38 -1.48
C VAL A 20 7.45 -6.51 -1.72
N ILE A 21 7.30 -5.22 -1.46
CA ILE A 21 8.41 -4.26 -1.48
C ILE A 21 8.75 -3.94 -0.03
N THR A 22 9.99 -4.18 0.37
CA THR A 22 10.43 -3.93 1.74
C THR A 22 11.72 -3.11 1.79
N GLY A 23 11.93 -2.45 2.89
CA GLY A 23 13.09 -1.61 3.13
C GLY A 23 12.88 -0.68 4.32
N PRO A 24 13.95 -0.05 4.84
CA PRO A 24 13.85 0.84 5.98
C PRO A 24 12.96 2.06 5.71
N ILE A 25 12.67 2.81 6.77
CA ILE A 25 11.97 4.09 6.66
C ILE A 25 12.84 5.03 5.81
N GLY A 26 12.23 5.69 4.83
CA GLY A 26 12.97 6.60 3.95
C GLY A 26 13.58 5.96 2.69
N ALA A 27 13.66 4.65 2.59
CA ALA A 27 14.23 3.94 1.42
C ALA A 27 13.49 4.16 0.08
N GLY A 28 12.35 4.84 0.09
CA GLY A 28 11.61 5.15 -1.15
C GLY A 28 10.57 4.12 -1.55
N LYS A 29 10.07 3.28 -0.63
CA LYS A 29 9.02 2.29 -0.90
C LYS A 29 7.79 2.90 -1.57
N THR A 30 7.23 3.96 -0.99
CA THR A 30 6.10 4.72 -1.56
C THR A 30 6.38 5.19 -2.99
N ARG A 31 7.57 5.76 -3.23
CA ARG A 31 7.98 6.20 -4.57
C ARG A 31 8.07 5.03 -5.55
N THR A 32 8.59 3.90 -5.11
CA THR A 32 8.68 2.69 -5.93
C THR A 32 7.30 2.19 -6.32
N ILE A 33 6.39 2.05 -5.35
CA ILE A 33 5.00 1.63 -5.61
C ILE A 33 4.29 2.59 -6.55
N ALA A 34 4.42 3.92 -6.33
CA ALA A 34 3.81 4.92 -7.18
C ALA A 34 4.31 4.82 -8.64
N ARG A 35 5.62 4.61 -8.84
CA ARG A 35 6.21 4.40 -10.18
C ARG A 35 5.69 3.12 -10.85
N LEU A 36 5.57 2.03 -10.11
CA LEU A 36 5.04 0.78 -10.61
C LEU A 36 3.57 0.92 -11.02
N ALA A 37 2.76 1.56 -10.18
CA ALA A 37 1.37 1.85 -10.49
C ALA A 37 1.21 2.72 -11.75
N ALA A 38 2.00 3.79 -11.85
CA ALA A 38 2.01 4.66 -13.03
C ALA A 38 2.40 3.90 -14.31
N ARG A 39 3.44 3.06 -14.24
CA ARG A 39 3.90 2.26 -15.38
C ARG A 39 2.85 1.24 -15.83
N LEU A 40 2.21 0.55 -14.89
CA LEU A 40 1.13 -0.40 -15.18
C LEU A 40 -0.06 0.31 -15.85
N ARG A 41 -0.46 1.48 -15.35
CA ARG A 41 -1.54 2.28 -15.96
C ARG A 41 -1.18 2.77 -17.35
N SER A 42 0.05 3.23 -17.57
CA SER A 42 0.53 3.65 -18.91
C SER A 42 0.54 2.49 -19.91
N ALA A 43 0.66 1.26 -19.44
CA ALA A 43 0.54 0.05 -20.25
C ALA A 43 -0.92 -0.43 -20.45
N GLY A 44 -1.91 0.37 -20.05
CA GLY A 44 -3.34 0.05 -20.18
C GLY A 44 -3.93 -0.80 -19.05
N GLY A 45 -3.16 -1.08 -17.99
CA GLY A 45 -3.63 -1.86 -16.84
C GLY A 45 -4.58 -1.07 -15.94
N LYS A 46 -5.62 -1.73 -15.44
CA LYS A 46 -6.51 -1.18 -14.41
C LYS A 46 -5.85 -1.35 -13.04
N VAL A 47 -5.27 -0.28 -12.51
CA VAL A 47 -4.60 -0.28 -11.20
C VAL A 47 -5.42 0.54 -10.23
N GLY A 48 -5.72 -0.03 -9.08
CA GLY A 48 -6.39 0.63 -7.97
C GLY A 48 -5.60 0.50 -6.68
N GLY A 49 -6.17 0.97 -5.58
CA GLY A 49 -5.56 0.91 -4.27
C GLY A 49 -5.09 2.27 -3.75
N VAL A 50 -4.22 2.26 -2.76
CA VAL A 50 -3.81 3.47 -2.05
C VAL A 50 -2.31 3.58 -1.90
N ILE A 51 -1.80 4.81 -1.98
CA ILE A 51 -0.45 5.19 -1.58
C ILE A 51 -0.51 6.28 -0.52
N SER A 52 0.51 6.35 0.34
CA SER A 52 0.53 7.26 1.49
C SER A 52 1.76 8.18 1.45
N PRO A 53 1.74 9.22 0.62
CA PRO A 53 2.84 10.18 0.53
C PRO A 53 2.99 10.97 1.83
N ARG A 54 4.23 11.29 2.18
CA ARG A 54 4.56 12.10 3.36
C ARG A 54 4.20 13.57 3.16
N VAL A 55 3.75 14.18 4.24
CA VAL A 55 3.70 15.64 4.38
C VAL A 55 4.94 16.10 5.13
N LEU A 56 5.71 17.00 4.53
CA LEU A 56 6.95 17.52 5.08
C LEU A 56 6.82 19.00 5.41
N GLU A 57 7.30 19.38 6.59
CA GLU A 57 7.49 20.79 6.99
C GLU A 57 8.90 20.95 7.53
N GLY A 58 9.65 21.89 6.97
CA GLY A 58 11.06 22.10 7.33
C GLY A 58 11.95 20.85 7.20
N GLY A 59 11.60 19.94 6.29
CA GLY A 59 12.31 18.67 6.09
C GLY A 59 11.89 17.53 7.05
N ALA A 60 11.06 17.83 8.05
CA ALA A 60 10.52 16.85 8.99
C ALA A 60 9.18 16.28 8.49
N THR A 61 8.91 15.00 8.76
CA THR A 61 7.60 14.40 8.49
C THR A 61 6.60 14.85 9.54
N VAL A 62 5.56 15.60 9.13
CA VAL A 62 4.48 16.07 10.02
C VAL A 62 3.19 15.29 9.85
N GLY A 63 3.11 14.41 8.86
CA GLY A 63 1.93 13.60 8.60
C GLY A 63 2.04 12.83 7.29
N TYR A 64 0.90 12.26 6.90
CA TYR A 64 0.73 11.53 5.64
C TYR A 64 -0.61 11.88 5.02
N LEU A 65 -0.64 11.91 3.70
CA LEU A 65 -1.88 11.86 2.92
C LEU A 65 -2.21 10.39 2.63
N VAL A 66 -3.42 10.14 2.18
CA VAL A 66 -3.80 8.93 1.45
C VAL A 66 -4.29 9.34 0.07
N CYS A 67 -3.73 8.72 -0.95
CA CYS A 67 -4.08 8.97 -2.35
C CYS A 67 -4.68 7.71 -2.96
N ASP A 68 -5.87 7.84 -3.55
CA ASP A 68 -6.47 6.80 -4.38
C ASP A 68 -5.77 6.75 -5.73
N VAL A 69 -5.15 5.63 -6.03
CA VAL A 69 -4.36 5.44 -7.25
C VAL A 69 -5.21 5.48 -8.51
N SER A 70 -6.47 5.07 -8.45
CA SER A 70 -7.36 5.02 -9.61
C SER A 70 -7.87 6.40 -10.02
N THR A 71 -8.19 7.26 -9.07
CA THR A 71 -8.77 8.60 -9.33
C THR A 71 -7.75 9.73 -9.20
N GLY A 72 -6.69 9.53 -8.42
CA GLY A 72 -5.73 10.58 -8.04
C GLY A 72 -6.22 11.48 -6.90
N GLU A 73 -7.43 11.25 -6.38
CA GLU A 73 -7.95 11.99 -5.23
C GLU A 73 -7.14 11.73 -3.98
N GLN A 74 -7.01 12.75 -3.12
CA GLN A 74 -6.21 12.69 -1.90
C GLN A 74 -7.00 13.21 -0.70
N GLN A 75 -6.71 12.65 0.45
CA GLN A 75 -7.22 13.09 1.76
C GLN A 75 -6.10 13.09 2.80
N PRO A 76 -6.16 13.93 3.84
CA PRO A 76 -5.30 13.79 5.00
C PRO A 76 -5.51 12.43 5.65
N LEU A 77 -4.42 11.69 5.89
CA LEU A 77 -4.47 10.39 6.58
C LEU A 77 -4.18 10.53 8.06
N CYS A 78 -3.06 11.17 8.38
CA CYS A 78 -2.69 11.42 9.76
C CYS A 78 -1.74 12.62 9.89
N SER A 79 -1.66 13.14 11.11
CA SER A 79 -0.79 14.25 11.50
C SER A 79 -0.12 13.96 12.83
N ILE A 80 1.02 14.61 13.11
CA ILE A 80 1.64 14.62 14.44
C ILE A 80 0.80 15.41 15.46
N SER A 81 -0.12 16.24 14.99
CA SER A 81 -1.00 17.07 15.81
C SER A 81 -2.46 16.58 15.77
N PRO A 82 -3.24 16.74 16.87
CA PRO A 82 -4.67 16.48 16.85
C PRO A 82 -5.40 17.44 15.86
N PRO A 83 -6.67 17.15 15.50
CA PRO A 83 -7.51 16.05 15.99
C PRO A 83 -7.23 14.70 15.30
N GLY A 84 -7.83 13.65 15.83
CA GLY A 84 -7.82 12.31 15.21
C GLY A 84 -7.61 11.18 16.22
N ILE A 85 -7.63 9.97 15.73
CA ILE A 85 -7.41 8.74 16.52
C ILE A 85 -5.91 8.60 16.77
N LYS A 86 -5.49 8.72 18.04
CA LYS A 86 -4.07 8.60 18.40
C LYS A 86 -3.61 7.16 18.26
N PHE A 87 -2.61 6.95 17.42
CA PHE A 87 -1.88 5.70 17.32
C PHE A 87 -0.38 5.99 17.18
N ARG A 88 0.40 5.53 18.15
CA ARG A 88 1.83 5.85 18.26
C ARG A 88 2.07 7.37 18.24
N GLY A 89 2.90 7.87 17.32
CA GLY A 89 3.25 9.30 17.20
C GLY A 89 2.32 10.13 16.32
N TYR A 90 1.19 9.56 15.85
CA TYR A 90 0.28 10.23 14.92
C TYR A 90 -1.16 10.21 15.38
N HIS A 91 -1.93 11.16 14.86
CA HIS A 91 -3.39 11.26 15.01
C HIS A 91 -4.01 10.98 13.62
N PHE A 92 -4.70 9.86 13.50
CA PHE A 92 -5.30 9.42 12.23
C PHE A 92 -6.68 10.04 12.04
N SER A 93 -6.91 10.56 10.81
CA SER A 93 -8.21 11.08 10.39
C SER A 93 -9.20 9.93 10.15
N PRO A 94 -10.36 9.90 10.84
CA PRO A 94 -11.40 8.93 10.53
C PRO A 94 -11.87 9.02 9.07
N GLU A 95 -11.95 10.23 8.51
CA GLU A 95 -12.33 10.49 7.11
C GLU A 95 -11.29 9.95 6.15
N GLY A 96 -10.00 10.14 6.45
CA GLY A 96 -8.89 9.61 5.66
C GLY A 96 -8.86 8.07 5.67
N ILE A 97 -9.09 7.45 6.83
CA ILE A 97 -9.24 6.00 6.97
C ILE A 97 -10.45 5.50 6.17
N ALA A 98 -11.60 6.15 6.28
CA ALA A 98 -12.80 5.78 5.54
C ALA A 98 -12.60 5.93 4.02
N PHE A 99 -11.94 7.00 3.58
CA PHE A 99 -11.57 7.21 2.18
C PHE A 99 -10.70 6.06 1.65
N ALA A 100 -9.64 5.68 2.39
CA ALA A 100 -8.76 4.58 2.00
C ALA A 100 -9.50 3.24 1.90
N ASN A 101 -10.37 2.94 2.86
CA ASN A 101 -11.16 1.71 2.84
C ASN A 101 -12.13 1.66 1.65
N ARG A 102 -12.77 2.78 1.30
CA ARG A 102 -13.63 2.86 0.09
C ARG A 102 -12.80 2.66 -1.18
N ALA A 103 -11.63 3.29 -1.29
CA ALA A 103 -10.74 3.13 -2.45
C ALA A 103 -10.28 1.68 -2.62
N LEU A 104 -9.90 1.01 -1.52
CA LEU A 104 -9.49 -0.40 -1.54
C LEU A 104 -10.65 -1.34 -1.86
N THR A 105 -11.83 -1.12 -1.30
CA THR A 105 -13.02 -1.93 -1.59
C THR A 105 -13.40 -1.82 -3.07
N ARG A 106 -13.42 -0.61 -3.61
CA ARG A 106 -13.65 -0.40 -5.05
C ARG A 106 -12.57 -1.07 -5.90
N ALA A 107 -11.31 -0.95 -5.51
CA ALA A 107 -10.21 -1.59 -6.23
C ALA A 107 -10.30 -3.13 -6.20
N ALA A 108 -10.83 -3.72 -5.13
CA ALA A 108 -11.07 -5.15 -5.05
C ALA A 108 -12.04 -5.66 -6.14
N ASP A 109 -13.00 -4.82 -6.54
CA ASP A 109 -14.01 -5.18 -7.54
C ASP A 109 -13.61 -4.81 -8.96
N GLU A 110 -12.85 -3.72 -9.15
CA GLU A 110 -12.64 -3.10 -10.46
C GLU A 110 -11.21 -3.22 -11.01
N ALA A 111 -10.21 -3.41 -10.14
CA ALA A 111 -8.81 -3.38 -10.54
C ALA A 111 -8.29 -4.76 -10.98
N GLN A 112 -7.33 -4.76 -11.90
CA GLN A 112 -6.55 -5.95 -12.26
C GLN A 112 -5.38 -6.17 -11.31
N ILE A 113 -4.85 -5.08 -10.74
CA ILE A 113 -3.79 -5.09 -9.73
C ILE A 113 -4.11 -4.01 -8.69
N VAL A 114 -3.98 -4.36 -7.42
CA VAL A 114 -4.14 -3.40 -6.32
C VAL A 114 -2.79 -3.08 -5.71
N VAL A 115 -2.52 -1.80 -5.49
CA VAL A 115 -1.35 -1.36 -4.74
C VAL A 115 -1.77 -0.91 -3.33
N ILE A 116 -0.97 -1.29 -2.33
CA ILE A 116 -1.21 -0.92 -0.93
C ILE A 116 0.12 -0.46 -0.33
N ASP A 117 0.23 0.83 -0.08
CA ASP A 117 1.42 1.38 0.55
C ASP A 117 1.32 1.30 2.07
N GLU A 118 2.30 0.63 2.65
CA GLU A 118 2.55 0.46 4.07
C GLU A 118 1.44 -0.25 4.87
N VAL A 119 1.30 -1.55 4.66
CA VAL A 119 0.60 -2.41 5.60
C VAL A 119 1.45 -2.55 6.88
N GLY A 120 0.91 -2.11 7.99
CA GLY A 120 1.66 -1.96 9.24
C GLY A 120 0.93 -2.45 10.49
N PRO A 121 1.41 -2.05 11.68
CA PRO A 121 0.85 -2.49 12.96
C PRO A 121 -0.61 -2.10 13.17
N LEU A 122 -1.06 -0.98 12.60
CA LEU A 122 -2.44 -0.53 12.73
C LEU A 122 -3.37 -1.51 12.00
N GLU A 123 -3.05 -1.90 10.77
CA GLU A 123 -3.80 -2.87 9.98
C GLU A 123 -3.78 -4.25 10.61
N LEU A 124 -2.61 -4.69 11.11
CA LEU A 124 -2.47 -5.98 11.79
C LEU A 124 -3.26 -6.05 13.11
N SER A 125 -3.62 -4.92 13.70
CA SER A 125 -4.52 -4.84 14.86
C SER A 125 -6.02 -4.71 14.51
N GLY A 126 -6.35 -4.73 13.21
CA GLY A 126 -7.71 -4.60 12.71
C GLY A 126 -8.18 -3.16 12.49
N GLY A 127 -7.30 -2.16 12.72
CA GLY A 127 -7.58 -0.75 12.50
C GLY A 127 -7.18 -0.26 11.10
N GLY A 128 -7.20 1.05 10.91
CA GLY A 128 -6.74 1.68 9.68
C GLY A 128 -7.39 1.14 8.41
N PHE A 129 -6.58 0.67 7.49
CA PHE A 129 -7.02 0.13 6.20
C PHE A 129 -7.43 -1.36 6.26
N ALA A 130 -7.38 -2.00 7.42
CA ALA A 130 -7.62 -3.43 7.55
C ALA A 130 -8.90 -3.91 6.85
N PRO A 131 -10.07 -3.25 6.95
CA PRO A 131 -11.28 -3.68 6.25
C PRO A 131 -11.11 -3.70 4.72
N GLY A 132 -10.53 -2.64 4.14
CA GLY A 132 -10.28 -2.54 2.71
C GLY A 132 -9.23 -3.55 2.22
N VAL A 133 -8.16 -3.75 2.98
CA VAL A 133 -7.12 -4.76 2.69
C VAL A 133 -7.72 -6.16 2.69
N MET A 134 -8.62 -6.46 3.64
CA MET A 134 -9.29 -7.75 3.70
C MET A 134 -10.28 -7.95 2.54
N ALA A 135 -10.92 -6.89 2.05
CA ALA A 135 -11.75 -6.96 0.83
C ALA A 135 -10.89 -7.36 -0.37
N VAL A 136 -9.73 -6.73 -0.56
CA VAL A 136 -8.78 -7.07 -1.63
C VAL A 136 -8.27 -8.52 -1.50
N ARG A 137 -7.92 -8.94 -0.27
CA ARG A 137 -7.53 -10.34 -0.01
C ARG A 137 -8.62 -11.33 -0.42
N LYS A 138 -9.88 -11.07 -0.01
CA LYS A 138 -11.04 -11.92 -0.29
C LYS A 138 -11.34 -12.00 -1.79
N ALA A 139 -11.23 -10.89 -2.51
CA ALA A 139 -11.41 -10.82 -3.96
C ALA A 139 -10.28 -11.52 -4.74
N ARG A 140 -9.16 -11.84 -4.08
CA ARG A 140 -7.99 -12.48 -4.68
C ARG A 140 -7.34 -11.69 -5.82
N VAL A 141 -7.49 -10.39 -5.83
CA VAL A 141 -6.83 -9.52 -6.80
C VAL A 141 -5.30 -9.53 -6.56
N PRO A 142 -4.47 -9.58 -7.60
CA PRO A 142 -3.02 -9.45 -7.48
C PRO A 142 -2.60 -8.18 -6.75
N LEU A 143 -1.62 -8.29 -5.85
CA LEU A 143 -1.19 -7.22 -4.93
C LEU A 143 0.24 -6.76 -5.19
N ILE A 144 0.47 -5.46 -5.10
CA ILE A 144 1.79 -4.88 -4.85
C ILE A 144 1.70 -4.13 -3.54
N LEU A 145 2.47 -4.53 -2.54
CA LEU A 145 2.38 -3.91 -1.23
C LEU A 145 3.75 -3.53 -0.68
N SER A 146 3.83 -2.45 0.10
CA SER A 146 5.02 -2.15 0.88
C SER A 146 4.84 -2.54 2.35
N VAL A 147 5.91 -3.09 2.91
CA VAL A 147 5.94 -3.57 4.29
C VAL A 147 7.30 -3.26 4.89
N ARG A 148 7.36 -2.87 6.16
CA ARG A 148 8.62 -2.72 6.89
C ARG A 148 9.29 -4.09 7.10
N PRO A 149 10.65 -4.19 7.07
CA PRO A 149 11.35 -5.47 7.11
C PRO A 149 10.89 -6.40 8.24
N GLY A 150 10.75 -5.89 9.46
CA GLY A 150 10.33 -6.68 10.63
C GLY A 150 8.88 -7.16 10.63
N LEU A 151 8.07 -6.73 9.66
CA LEU A 151 6.65 -7.09 9.58
C LEU A 151 6.31 -8.00 8.40
N VAL A 152 7.26 -8.26 7.51
CA VAL A 152 7.02 -9.03 6.27
C VAL A 152 6.38 -10.39 6.56
N GLY A 153 6.91 -11.16 7.50
CA GLY A 153 6.35 -12.46 7.86
C GLY A 153 4.91 -12.35 8.36
N ARG A 154 4.67 -11.46 9.34
CA ARG A 154 3.32 -11.25 9.92
C ARG A 154 2.29 -10.79 8.90
N VAL A 155 2.68 -9.88 8.00
CA VAL A 155 1.79 -9.40 6.93
C VAL A 155 1.54 -10.49 5.90
N SER A 156 2.56 -11.28 5.54
CA SER A 156 2.41 -12.40 4.63
C SER A 156 1.44 -13.45 5.18
N ASP A 157 1.56 -13.80 6.46
CA ASP A 157 0.65 -14.74 7.14
C ASP A 157 -0.77 -14.17 7.22
N TRP A 158 -0.92 -12.90 7.61
CA TRP A 158 -2.22 -12.23 7.72
C TRP A 158 -2.96 -12.14 6.38
N LEU A 159 -2.23 -11.93 5.28
CA LEU A 159 -2.77 -11.88 3.92
C LEU A 159 -2.83 -13.26 3.25
N GLU A 160 -2.35 -14.32 3.91
CA GLU A 160 -2.24 -15.67 3.34
C GLU A 160 -1.49 -15.69 2.01
N LEU A 161 -0.39 -14.95 1.95
CA LEU A 161 0.42 -14.90 0.74
C LEU A 161 1.16 -16.24 0.53
N PRO A 162 1.29 -16.70 -0.72
CA PRO A 162 2.09 -17.89 -1.02
C PRO A 162 3.53 -17.76 -0.48
N ARG A 163 4.11 -18.86 -0.01
CA ARG A 163 5.52 -18.88 0.46
C ARG A 163 6.52 -18.43 -0.61
N ALA A 164 6.20 -18.65 -1.86
CA ALA A 164 7.00 -18.22 -3.01
C ALA A 164 6.73 -16.77 -3.44
N THR A 165 6.02 -15.96 -2.62
CA THR A 165 5.77 -14.55 -2.92
C THR A 165 7.09 -13.80 -3.05
N PRO A 166 7.33 -13.12 -4.18
CA PRO A 166 8.53 -12.32 -4.37
C PRO A 166 8.64 -11.18 -3.38
N ILE A 167 9.83 -11.01 -2.80
CA ILE A 167 10.14 -9.92 -1.87
C ILE A 167 11.32 -9.14 -2.44
N VAL A 168 11.06 -7.90 -2.84
CA VAL A 168 12.07 -6.96 -3.32
C VAL A 168 12.51 -6.06 -2.17
N ARG A 169 13.80 -6.08 -1.87
CA ARG A 169 14.41 -5.23 -0.83
C ARG A 169 14.96 -3.98 -1.47
N ILE A 170 14.55 -2.82 -0.95
CA ILE A 170 15.10 -1.52 -1.35
C ILE A 170 16.09 -1.08 -0.27
N ALA A 171 17.30 -0.73 -0.72
CA ALA A 171 18.30 -0.08 0.14
C ALA A 171 17.99 1.42 0.28
N PRO A 172 18.52 2.07 1.32
CA PRO A 172 18.45 3.52 1.50
C PRO A 172 19.09 4.28 0.35
#